data_8cd065859a11ac1728f22a4021007b59
#
_entry.id   8cd065859a11ac1728f22a4021007b59
#
_cell.length_a   1.000
_cell.length_b   1.000
_cell.length_c   1.000
_cell.angle_alpha   90.00
_cell.angle_beta   90.00
_cell.angle_gamma   90.00
#
_symmetry.space_group_name_H-M   'P 1'
#
loop_
_entity.id
_entity.type
_entity.pdbx_description
1 polymer ?
#
loop_
_entity_poly.entity_id
_entity_poly.type
_entity_poly.pdbx_seq_one_letter_code
_entity_poly.pdbx_strand_id
1 'polypeptide(L)'
;MKEFTYTITDPEGIHARPAGIFVKEAAKYSCAVTISKDGKEVDAKRIFGVMGLGVKCGNEIVLKCDGADEDAAMEELKKFLEENM
;
A
#
# COMPACT_ATOMS: atom_id res chain seq x y z
N MET A 1 3.46 -15.71 0.31
CA MET A 1 3.43 -14.30 -0.18
C MET A 1 2.16 -14.04 -0.97
N LYS A 2 1.50 -12.92 -0.69
CA LYS A 2 0.33 -12.43 -1.45
C LYS A 2 0.71 -11.16 -2.17
N GLU A 3 0.17 -10.98 -3.37
CA GLU A 3 0.47 -9.82 -4.21
C GLU A 3 -0.81 -9.30 -4.85
N PHE A 4 -0.96 -7.97 -4.91
CA PHE A 4 -2.13 -7.33 -5.50
C PHE A 4 -1.70 -6.08 -6.26
N THR A 5 -2.09 -6.01 -7.51
CA THR A 5 -1.81 -4.86 -8.38
C THR A 5 -3.06 -3.97 -8.43
N TYR A 6 -2.87 -2.67 -8.20
CA TYR A 6 -3.97 -1.73 -8.13
C TYR A 6 -3.62 -0.42 -8.84
N THR A 7 -4.57 0.13 -9.58
CA THR A 7 -4.41 1.44 -10.23
C THR A 7 -5.06 2.50 -9.36
N ILE A 8 -4.29 3.51 -8.97
CA ILE A 8 -4.76 4.59 -8.11
C ILE A 8 -5.78 5.44 -8.84
N THR A 9 -6.95 5.62 -8.21
CA THR A 9 -8.05 6.39 -8.80
C THR A 9 -8.26 7.75 -8.12
N ASP A 10 -7.68 7.98 -6.94
CA ASP A 10 -7.77 9.26 -6.25
C ASP A 10 -7.08 10.35 -7.07
N PRO A 11 -7.76 11.47 -7.36
CA PRO A 11 -7.17 12.55 -8.18
C PRO A 11 -5.86 13.10 -7.63
N GLU A 12 -5.64 13.02 -6.32
CA GLU A 12 -4.41 13.50 -5.68
C GLU A 12 -3.35 12.40 -5.53
N GLY A 13 -3.66 11.17 -5.96
CA GLY A 13 -2.77 10.03 -5.79
C GLY A 13 -2.64 9.64 -4.32
N ILE A 14 -1.46 9.17 -3.93
CA ILE A 14 -1.18 8.87 -2.53
C ILE A 14 -0.63 10.13 -1.86
N HIS A 15 -1.48 10.81 -1.10
CA HIS A 15 -1.08 12.01 -0.35
C HIS A 15 -1.08 11.72 1.16
N ALA A 16 -0.71 12.72 1.96
CA ALA A 16 -0.39 12.53 3.39
C ALA A 16 -1.49 11.84 4.21
N ARG A 17 -2.75 12.26 4.03
CA ARG A 17 -3.85 11.72 4.85
C ARG A 17 -4.09 10.22 4.61
N PRO A 18 -4.36 9.77 3.37
CA PRO A 18 -4.57 8.34 3.14
C PRO A 18 -3.28 7.53 3.34
N ALA A 19 -2.11 8.10 3.06
CA ALA A 19 -0.84 7.41 3.31
C ALA A 19 -0.66 7.13 4.80
N GLY A 20 -0.97 8.09 5.66
CA GLY A 20 -0.88 7.91 7.10
C GLY A 20 -1.80 6.82 7.62
N ILE A 21 -3.04 6.78 7.13
CA ILE A 21 -4.01 5.75 7.51
C ILE A 21 -3.57 4.38 6.98
N PHE A 22 -3.08 4.33 5.75
CA PHE A 22 -2.60 3.10 5.12
C PHE A 22 -1.43 2.49 5.92
N VAL A 23 -0.47 3.33 6.32
CA VAL A 23 0.69 2.90 7.11
C VAL A 23 0.25 2.34 8.46
N LYS A 24 -0.70 2.99 9.12
CA LYS A 24 -1.23 2.51 10.40
C LYS A 24 -1.91 1.15 10.24
N GLU A 25 -2.67 0.98 9.17
CA GLU A 25 -3.34 -0.28 8.89
C GLU A 25 -2.32 -1.39 8.62
N ALA A 26 -1.31 -1.11 7.80
CA ALA A 26 -0.25 -2.07 7.52
C ALA A 26 0.51 -2.47 8.78
N ALA A 27 0.73 -1.54 9.70
CA ALA A 27 1.47 -1.79 10.93
C ALA A 27 0.75 -2.73 11.91
N LYS A 28 -0.55 -2.95 11.73
CA LYS A 28 -1.30 -3.88 12.58
C LYS A 28 -0.94 -5.34 12.35
N TYR A 29 -0.32 -5.65 11.22
CA TYR A 29 0.00 -7.02 10.84
C TYR A 29 1.47 -7.31 11.05
N SER A 30 1.79 -8.56 11.43
CA SER A 30 3.17 -8.97 11.66
C SER A 30 3.92 -9.32 10.38
N CYS A 31 3.19 -9.60 9.29
CA CYS A 31 3.81 -9.90 8.01
C CYS A 31 4.56 -8.69 7.46
N ALA A 32 5.51 -8.95 6.56
CA ALA A 32 6.17 -7.88 5.82
C ALA A 32 5.18 -7.34 4.79
N VAL A 33 4.99 -6.02 4.76
CA VAL A 33 4.11 -5.36 3.80
C VAL A 33 4.94 -4.38 3.00
N THR A 34 4.93 -4.54 1.68
CA THR A 34 5.66 -3.64 0.78
C THR A 34 4.74 -3.11 -0.29
N ILE A 35 5.05 -1.93 -0.78
CA ILE A 35 4.34 -1.31 -1.89
C ILE A 35 5.37 -0.85 -2.92
N SER A 36 5.11 -1.10 -4.19
CA SER A 36 6.05 -0.72 -5.24
C SER A 36 5.35 0.02 -6.37
N LYS A 37 6.13 0.85 -7.05
CA LYS A 37 5.72 1.58 -8.24
C LYS A 37 6.92 1.64 -9.18
N ASP A 38 6.71 1.27 -10.44
CA ASP A 38 7.76 1.31 -11.47
C ASP A 38 9.05 0.60 -11.06
N GLY A 39 8.91 -0.52 -10.36
CA GLY A 39 10.05 -1.31 -9.92
C GLY A 39 10.71 -0.85 -8.62
N LYS A 40 10.28 0.29 -8.07
CA LYS A 40 10.80 0.78 -6.79
C LYS A 40 9.90 0.29 -5.66
N GLU A 41 10.47 -0.54 -4.78
CA GLU A 41 9.73 -1.13 -3.66
C GLU A 41 10.15 -0.49 -2.34
N VAL A 42 9.15 -0.20 -1.49
CA VAL A 42 9.39 0.39 -0.17
C VAL A 42 8.55 -0.32 0.87
N ASP A 43 8.93 -0.17 2.14
CA ASP A 43 8.18 -0.71 3.28
C ASP A 43 6.88 0.08 3.45
N ALA A 44 5.75 -0.60 3.33
CA ALA A 44 4.43 0.02 3.46
C ALA A 44 4.11 0.46 4.89
N LYS A 45 4.92 0.06 5.87
CA LYS A 45 4.78 0.46 7.27
C LYS A 45 5.50 1.77 7.58
N ARG A 46 6.13 2.39 6.59
CA ARG A 46 6.87 3.65 6.74
C ARG A 46 6.26 4.72 5.85
N ILE A 47 5.71 5.76 6.48
CA ILE A 47 5.00 6.82 5.75
C ILE A 47 5.90 7.56 4.74
N PHE A 48 7.14 7.86 5.13
CA PHE A 48 8.06 8.56 4.21
C PHE A 48 8.45 7.70 3.01
N GLY A 49 8.53 6.38 3.20
CA GLY A 49 8.76 5.45 2.11
C GLY A 49 7.61 5.46 1.12
N VAL A 50 6.38 5.34 1.63
CA VAL A 50 5.18 5.32 0.80
C VAL A 50 5.02 6.64 0.04
N MET A 51 5.15 7.77 0.73
CA MET A 51 5.03 9.08 0.09
C MET A 51 6.17 9.35 -0.90
N GLY A 52 7.35 8.82 -0.62
CA GLY A 52 8.52 8.98 -1.48
C GLY A 52 8.39 8.30 -2.84
N LEU A 53 7.43 7.39 -3.00
CA LEU A 53 7.17 6.77 -4.30
C LEU A 53 6.60 7.75 -5.32
N GLY A 54 5.98 8.84 -4.86
CA GLY A 54 5.40 9.82 -5.75
C GLY A 54 4.24 9.28 -6.58
N VAL A 55 3.42 8.43 -5.98
CA VAL A 55 2.29 7.80 -6.68
C VAL A 55 1.21 8.84 -6.97
N LYS A 56 0.75 8.87 -8.21
CA LYS A 56 -0.27 9.80 -8.69
C LYS A 56 -1.46 9.04 -9.25
N CYS A 57 -2.57 9.76 -9.46
CA CYS A 57 -3.75 9.19 -10.11
C CYS A 57 -3.36 8.55 -11.45
N GLY A 58 -3.83 7.33 -11.68
CA GLY A 58 -3.51 6.56 -12.88
C GLY A 58 -2.26 5.70 -12.77
N ASN A 59 -1.44 5.87 -11.73
CA ASN A 59 -0.28 5.03 -11.53
C ASN A 59 -0.70 3.67 -10.99
N GLU A 60 0.01 2.64 -11.44
CA GLU A 60 -0.18 1.28 -10.97
C GLU A 60 0.81 0.96 -9.85
N ILE A 61 0.30 0.40 -8.77
CA ILE A 61 1.13 -0.04 -7.64
C ILE A 61 0.96 -1.53 -7.43
N VAL A 62 1.97 -2.14 -6.81
CA VAL A 62 1.92 -3.55 -6.42
C VAL A 62 2.08 -3.63 -4.91
N LEU A 63 1.08 -4.19 -4.25
CA LEU A 63 1.08 -4.43 -2.82
C LEU A 63 1.46 -5.87 -2.56
N LYS A 64 2.42 -6.11 -1.67
CA LYS A 64 2.86 -7.46 -1.31
C LYS A 64 2.80 -7.64 0.19
N CYS A 65 2.28 -8.78 0.62
CA CYS A 65 2.25 -9.19 2.02
C CYS A 65 2.89 -10.57 2.14
N ASP A 66 3.84 -10.71 3.05
CA ASP A 66 4.59 -11.96 3.22
C ASP A 66 4.78 -12.28 4.70
N GLY A 67 4.12 -13.32 5.17
CA GLY A 67 4.18 -13.74 6.56
C GLY A 67 2.94 -14.51 6.99
N ALA A 68 2.89 -14.85 8.28
CA ALA A 68 1.82 -15.71 8.83
C ALA A 68 0.42 -15.13 8.66
N ASP A 69 0.27 -13.81 8.76
CA ASP A 69 -1.03 -13.14 8.62
C ASP A 69 -1.21 -12.44 7.28
N GLU A 70 -0.48 -12.87 6.26
CA GLU A 70 -0.51 -12.24 4.93
C GLU A 70 -1.91 -12.24 4.30
N ASP A 71 -2.71 -13.27 4.51
CA ASP A 71 -4.05 -13.34 3.95
C ASP A 71 -4.96 -12.27 4.53
N ALA A 72 -4.95 -12.11 5.87
CA ALA A 72 -5.74 -11.09 6.53
C ALA A 72 -5.25 -9.70 6.17
N ALA A 73 -3.94 -9.50 6.14
CA ALA A 73 -3.34 -8.22 5.78
C ALA A 73 -3.72 -7.81 4.36
N MET A 74 -3.59 -8.72 3.42
CA MET A 74 -3.92 -8.46 2.02
C MET A 74 -5.39 -8.09 1.85
N GLU A 75 -6.28 -8.83 2.49
CA GLU A 75 -7.72 -8.56 2.39
C GLU A 75 -8.07 -7.16 2.87
N GLU A 76 -7.59 -6.78 4.05
CA GLU A 76 -7.89 -5.47 4.63
C GLU A 76 -7.23 -4.31 3.86
N LEU A 77 -5.98 -4.48 3.46
CA LEU A 77 -5.27 -3.45 2.72
C LEU A 77 -5.81 -3.26 1.31
N LYS A 78 -6.19 -4.35 0.65
CA LYS A 78 -6.85 -4.29 -0.65
C LYS A 78 -8.14 -3.51 -0.56
N LYS A 79 -8.96 -3.81 0.46
CA LYS A 79 -10.22 -3.11 0.70
C LYS A 79 -9.98 -1.62 0.96
N PHE A 80 -8.96 -1.30 1.73
CA PHE A 80 -8.59 0.09 2.00
C PHE A 80 -8.25 0.83 0.71
N LEU A 81 -7.44 0.22 -0.16
CA LEU A 81 -7.08 0.84 -1.43
C LEU A 81 -8.31 1.10 -2.29
N GLU A 82 -9.21 0.13 -2.39
CA GLU A 82 -10.42 0.25 -3.20
C GLU A 82 -11.37 1.32 -2.68
N GLU A 83 -11.39 1.56 -1.37
CA GLU A 83 -12.28 2.55 -0.76
C GLU A 83 -11.68 3.96 -0.70
N ASN A 84 -10.37 4.08 -0.64
CA ASN A 84 -9.71 5.36 -0.34
C ASN A 84 -8.71 5.85 -1.39
N MET A 85 -8.30 5.03 -2.28
CA MET A 85 -7.26 5.35 -3.26
C MET A 85 -7.62 4.89 -4.66
#